data_01223932b38a66e523ad6e4406b5c2bb
#
_entry.id   01223932b38a66e523ad6e4406b5c2bb
#
_cell.length_a   1.000
_cell.length_b   1.000
_cell.length_c   1.000
_cell.angle_alpha   90.00
_cell.angle_beta   90.00
_cell.angle_gamma   90.00
#
_symmetry.space_group_name_H-M   'P 1'
#
loop_
_entity.id
_entity.type
_entity.pdbx_description
1 polymer ?
#
loop_
_entity_poly.entity_id
_entity_poly.type
_entity_poly.pdbx_seq_one_letter_code
_entity_poly.pdbx_strand_id
1 'polypeptide(L)'
;MRRFILNGHMPKYGSIRTEELINYFDYDYPLPEDGTPFSVSSETAVCPWNSDNKLTMISIKGDEIPIEERKPSNLVFLIDVSGSMFSENKLPLVKKSLNLLLSRLDERDTISLVTYANGTNIVLDSVNASDKETIKNAVFSLQACGGTNGYDGINKAYELAEKNLKDGNNRIILCTDGDFNIGPSSTTELEQLVTEKRSKGIFVSV
;
A
#
# COMPACT_ATOMS: atom_id res chain seq x y z
N MET A 1 -5.67 11.12 -14.29
CA MET A 1 -5.19 12.08 -15.31
C MET A 1 -4.41 11.39 -16.43
N ARG A 2 -3.27 10.74 -16.20
CA ARG A 2 -2.41 10.10 -17.22
C ARG A 2 -3.18 9.23 -18.23
N ARG A 3 -4.09 8.35 -17.77
CA ARG A 3 -4.91 7.50 -18.66
C ARG A 3 -5.80 8.31 -19.61
N PHE A 4 -6.39 9.41 -19.15
CA PHE A 4 -7.19 10.28 -20.01
C PHE A 4 -6.34 10.91 -21.11
N ILE A 5 -5.17 11.45 -20.75
CA ILE A 5 -4.26 12.09 -21.70
C ILE A 5 -3.74 11.07 -22.72
N LEU A 6 -3.31 9.87 -22.28
CA LEU A 6 -2.83 8.81 -23.17
C LEU A 6 -3.91 8.32 -24.14
N ASN A 7 -5.18 8.39 -23.76
CA ASN A 7 -6.32 8.03 -24.62
C ASN A 7 -6.84 9.24 -25.44
N GLY A 8 -6.14 10.36 -25.46
CA GLY A 8 -6.55 11.57 -26.21
C GLY A 8 -7.74 12.31 -25.61
N HIS A 9 -8.06 12.07 -24.34
CA HIS A 9 -9.19 12.72 -23.67
C HIS A 9 -8.70 13.73 -22.62
N MET A 10 -9.47 14.81 -22.46
CA MET A 10 -9.25 15.73 -21.34
C MET A 10 -9.85 15.15 -20.05
N PRO A 11 -9.13 15.26 -18.91
CA PRO A 11 -9.69 14.91 -17.61
C PRO A 11 -10.92 15.75 -17.30
N LYS A 12 -11.88 15.18 -16.59
CA LYS A 12 -13.07 15.94 -16.15
C LYS A 12 -12.66 17.06 -15.18
N TYR A 13 -13.32 18.21 -15.30
CA TYR A 13 -13.12 19.31 -14.34
C TYR A 13 -13.32 18.82 -12.90
N GLY A 14 -12.43 19.20 -11.99
CA GLY A 14 -12.46 18.77 -10.58
C GLY A 14 -11.93 17.37 -10.31
N SER A 15 -11.56 16.57 -11.34
CA SER A 15 -10.96 15.26 -11.16
C SER A 15 -9.43 15.28 -10.97
N ILE A 16 -8.84 16.48 -11.03
CA ILE A 16 -7.39 16.68 -10.89
C ILE A 16 -7.12 17.21 -9.49
N ARG A 17 -6.31 16.48 -8.75
CA ARG A 17 -5.81 16.90 -7.44
C ARG A 17 -4.42 17.53 -7.65
N THR A 18 -4.33 18.81 -7.32
CA THR A 18 -3.10 19.59 -7.55
C THR A 18 -1.93 19.05 -6.74
N GLU A 19 -2.19 18.63 -5.51
CA GLU A 19 -1.21 18.00 -4.63
C GLU A 19 -0.62 16.71 -5.21
N GLU A 20 -1.42 15.90 -5.91
CA GLU A 20 -0.93 14.70 -6.58
C GLU A 20 -0.05 15.04 -7.79
N LEU A 21 -0.31 16.15 -8.46
CA LEU A 21 0.53 16.62 -9.56
C LEU A 21 1.86 17.15 -9.07
N ILE A 22 1.86 17.90 -7.98
CA ILE A 22 3.08 18.42 -7.34
C ILE A 22 3.97 17.25 -6.92
N ASN A 23 3.40 16.27 -6.21
CA ASN A 23 4.15 15.11 -5.71
C ASN A 23 4.41 14.01 -6.76
N TYR A 24 3.98 14.20 -8.01
CA TYR A 24 4.21 13.22 -9.08
C TYR A 24 5.66 13.21 -9.58
N PHE A 25 6.36 14.33 -9.49
CA PHE A 25 7.73 14.47 -9.97
C PHE A 25 8.71 14.14 -8.84
N ASP A 26 9.83 13.52 -9.21
CA ASP A 26 10.95 13.33 -8.31
C ASP A 26 11.73 14.63 -8.19
N TYR A 27 11.94 15.07 -6.96
CA TYR A 27 12.73 16.26 -6.64
C TYR A 27 13.94 15.84 -5.83
N ASP A 28 15.08 16.49 -6.07
CA ASP A 28 16.31 16.28 -5.32
C ASP A 28 16.29 17.12 -4.03
N TYR A 29 15.52 16.64 -3.06
CA TYR A 29 15.45 17.28 -1.75
C TYR A 29 16.64 16.88 -0.88
N PRO A 30 17.23 17.83 -0.12
CA PRO A 30 18.33 17.51 0.78
C PRO A 30 17.91 16.49 1.83
N LEU A 31 18.76 15.49 2.05
CA LEU A 31 18.60 14.55 3.16
C LEU A 31 18.79 15.28 4.50
N PRO A 32 18.18 14.79 5.59
CA PRO A 32 18.41 15.30 6.90
C PRO A 32 19.88 15.13 7.32
N GLU A 33 20.39 16.06 8.07
CA GLU A 33 21.75 16.03 8.63
C GLU A 33 21.71 15.55 10.09
N ASP A 34 22.80 14.90 10.53
CA ASP A 34 23.11 14.60 11.93
C ASP A 34 21.99 13.88 12.73
N GLY A 35 21.39 12.85 12.15
CA GLY A 35 20.42 12.00 12.87
C GLY A 35 19.07 12.66 13.14
N THR A 36 18.76 13.76 12.46
CA THR A 36 17.41 14.31 12.47
C THR A 36 16.48 13.44 11.63
N PRO A 37 15.21 13.23 12.06
CA PRO A 37 14.31 12.29 11.35
C PRO A 37 13.81 12.82 10.01
N PHE A 38 13.93 14.12 9.74
CA PHE A 38 13.56 14.74 8.46
C PHE A 38 14.28 16.08 8.27
N SER A 39 14.42 16.49 7.02
CA SER A 39 14.83 17.84 6.63
C SER A 39 13.64 18.64 6.11
N VAL A 40 13.71 19.95 6.23
CA VAL A 40 12.75 20.88 5.61
C VAL A 40 13.53 21.86 4.77
N SER A 41 13.14 22.03 3.52
CA SER A 41 13.72 23.08 2.66
C SER A 41 12.63 23.95 2.05
N SER A 42 13.00 25.18 1.70
CA SER A 42 12.10 26.10 1.02
C SER A 42 12.81 26.90 -0.06
N GLU A 43 12.15 27.05 -1.17
CA GLU A 43 12.61 27.88 -2.29
C GLU A 43 11.51 28.86 -2.68
N THR A 44 11.91 30.10 -3.00
CA THR A 44 10.94 31.13 -3.42
C THR A 44 11.39 31.75 -4.74
N ALA A 45 10.45 31.79 -5.69
CA ALA A 45 10.65 32.41 -7.00
C ALA A 45 9.49 33.34 -7.34
N VAL A 46 9.69 34.15 -8.39
CA VAL A 46 8.59 34.93 -8.96
C VAL A 46 7.58 33.96 -9.60
N CYS A 47 6.29 34.18 -9.35
CA CYS A 47 5.25 33.34 -9.92
C CYS A 47 5.23 33.48 -11.46
N PRO A 48 5.40 32.37 -12.24
CA PRO A 48 5.53 32.44 -13.70
C PRO A 48 4.27 32.96 -14.43
N TRP A 49 3.10 32.81 -13.83
CA TRP A 49 1.82 33.25 -14.43
C TRP A 49 1.25 34.52 -13.81
N ASN A 50 1.89 35.08 -12.79
CA ASN A 50 1.56 36.38 -12.21
C ASN A 50 2.79 36.96 -11.51
N SER A 51 3.48 37.88 -12.17
CA SER A 51 4.75 38.48 -11.71
C SER A 51 4.62 39.31 -10.42
N ASP A 52 3.41 39.72 -10.04
CA ASP A 52 3.17 40.47 -8.81
C ASP A 52 3.19 39.55 -7.57
N ASN A 53 3.13 38.24 -7.78
CA ASN A 53 3.14 37.23 -6.75
C ASN A 53 4.49 36.47 -6.69
N LYS A 54 4.75 35.88 -5.55
CA LYS A 54 5.83 34.93 -5.34
C LYS A 54 5.26 33.53 -5.16
N LEU A 55 5.94 32.55 -5.69
CA LEU A 55 5.67 31.13 -5.49
C LEU A 55 6.72 30.59 -4.52
N THR A 56 6.26 30.06 -3.40
CA THR A 56 7.16 29.39 -2.41
C THR A 56 6.84 27.91 -2.40
N MET A 57 7.87 27.08 -2.64
CA MET A 57 7.84 25.65 -2.46
C MET A 57 8.40 25.33 -1.08
N ILE A 58 7.69 24.48 -0.32
CA ILE A 58 8.16 23.94 0.95
C ILE A 58 8.21 22.42 0.78
N SER A 59 9.34 21.81 1.05
CA SER A 59 9.52 20.37 0.97
C SER A 59 9.96 19.76 2.29
N ILE A 60 9.56 18.50 2.50
CA ILE A 60 9.97 17.69 3.64
C ILE A 60 10.54 16.39 3.09
N LYS A 61 11.78 16.06 3.47
CA LYS A 61 12.43 14.78 3.13
C LYS A 61 12.71 14.02 4.43
N GLY A 62 12.18 12.78 4.53
CA GLY A 62 12.49 11.88 5.62
C GLY A 62 13.90 11.29 5.50
N ASP A 63 14.45 10.83 6.60
CA ASP A 63 15.70 10.08 6.62
C ASP A 63 15.56 8.74 5.89
N GLU A 64 16.64 8.28 5.26
CA GLU A 64 16.70 7.01 4.56
C GLU A 64 17.36 5.96 5.47
N ILE A 65 16.55 5.01 5.93
CA ILE A 65 17.06 3.90 6.76
C ILE A 65 17.84 2.93 5.86
N PRO A 66 19.14 2.69 6.13
CA PRO A 66 19.91 1.67 5.42
C PRO A 66 19.22 0.30 5.47
N ILE A 67 19.31 -0.48 4.40
CA ILE A 67 18.65 -1.80 4.31
C ILE A 67 19.10 -2.72 5.46
N GLU A 68 20.35 -2.60 5.87
CA GLU A 68 20.95 -3.39 6.96
C GLU A 68 20.33 -3.08 8.33
N GLU A 69 19.92 -1.83 8.53
CA GLU A 69 19.28 -1.35 9.77
C GLU A 69 17.77 -1.50 9.77
N ARG A 70 17.19 -1.85 8.63
CA ARG A 70 15.76 -2.08 8.50
C ARG A 70 15.31 -3.22 9.40
N LYS A 71 14.34 -2.96 10.26
CA LYS A 71 13.71 -4.00 11.08
C LYS A 71 12.99 -5.04 10.22
N PRO A 72 12.91 -6.30 10.66
CA PRO A 72 12.17 -7.34 9.95
C PRO A 72 10.69 -6.98 9.79
N SER A 73 10.09 -7.46 8.71
CA SER A 73 8.67 -7.23 8.42
C SER A 73 7.87 -8.53 8.47
N ASN A 74 6.68 -8.43 9.06
CA ASN A 74 5.60 -9.41 8.95
C ASN A 74 4.50 -8.79 8.10
N LEU A 75 4.42 -9.17 6.83
CA LEU A 75 3.50 -8.60 5.85
C LEU A 75 2.37 -9.58 5.55
N VAL A 76 1.15 -9.15 5.79
CA VAL A 76 -0.06 -9.90 5.45
C VAL A 76 -0.79 -9.17 4.32
N PHE A 77 -0.82 -9.76 3.14
CA PHE A 77 -1.58 -9.23 2.01
C PHE A 77 -3.00 -9.76 2.07
N LEU A 78 -3.96 -8.85 2.15
CA LEU A 78 -5.38 -9.15 2.02
C LEU A 78 -5.84 -8.66 0.64
N ILE A 79 -6.06 -9.59 -0.27
CA ILE A 79 -6.28 -9.28 -1.69
C ILE A 79 -7.71 -9.61 -2.08
N ASP A 80 -8.38 -8.61 -2.62
CA ASP A 80 -9.63 -8.77 -3.34
C ASP A 80 -9.39 -9.56 -4.64
N VAL A 81 -10.09 -10.67 -4.77
CA VAL A 81 -10.12 -11.47 -5.99
C VAL A 81 -11.54 -11.60 -6.55
N SER A 82 -12.43 -10.66 -6.22
CA SER A 82 -13.77 -10.57 -6.81
C SER A 82 -13.72 -10.34 -8.33
N GLY A 83 -14.83 -10.59 -9.00
CA GLY A 83 -14.93 -10.45 -10.46
C GLY A 83 -14.60 -9.05 -10.97
N SER A 84 -14.86 -8.00 -10.18
CA SER A 84 -14.52 -6.61 -10.52
C SER A 84 -13.01 -6.38 -10.64
N MET A 85 -12.17 -7.20 -10.00
CA MET A 85 -10.71 -7.12 -10.01
C MET A 85 -10.04 -7.65 -11.29
N PHE A 86 -10.80 -8.07 -12.30
CA PHE A 86 -10.30 -8.67 -13.55
C PHE A 86 -9.46 -7.69 -14.41
N SER A 87 -9.75 -6.39 -14.37
CA SER A 87 -9.10 -5.40 -15.25
C SER A 87 -7.59 -5.29 -15.02
N GLU A 88 -6.84 -4.99 -16.11
CA GLU A 88 -5.38 -4.87 -16.14
C GLU A 88 -4.76 -3.97 -15.04
N ASN A 89 -5.49 -2.94 -14.65
CA ASN A 89 -5.09 -1.98 -13.62
C ASN A 89 -5.55 -2.36 -12.21
N LYS A 90 -6.02 -3.58 -11.99
CA LYS A 90 -6.48 -4.11 -10.70
C LYS A 90 -5.65 -5.34 -10.31
N LEU A 91 -6.21 -6.54 -10.23
CA LEU A 91 -5.47 -7.74 -9.80
C LEU A 91 -4.18 -8.00 -10.60
N PRO A 92 -4.14 -7.84 -11.95
CA PRO A 92 -2.88 -7.96 -12.69
C PRO A 92 -1.81 -6.95 -12.24
N LEU A 93 -2.20 -5.71 -11.89
CA LEU A 93 -1.29 -4.71 -11.35
C LEU A 93 -0.81 -5.09 -9.93
N VAL A 94 -1.70 -5.57 -9.06
CA VAL A 94 -1.33 -6.06 -7.72
C VAL A 94 -0.28 -7.17 -7.82
N LYS A 95 -0.45 -8.15 -8.72
CA LYS A 95 0.53 -9.22 -8.95
C LYS A 95 1.91 -8.68 -9.35
N LYS A 96 1.93 -7.70 -10.28
CA LYS A 96 3.19 -7.05 -10.71
C LYS A 96 3.87 -6.30 -9.55
N SER A 97 3.08 -5.56 -8.76
CA SER A 97 3.57 -4.80 -7.60
C SER A 97 4.13 -5.71 -6.51
N LEU A 98 3.44 -6.82 -6.21
CA LEU A 98 3.92 -7.82 -5.26
C LEU A 98 5.23 -8.45 -5.71
N ASN A 99 5.36 -8.78 -7.00
CA ASN A 99 6.61 -9.33 -7.52
C ASN A 99 7.77 -8.32 -7.42
N LEU A 100 7.50 -7.02 -7.61
CA LEU A 100 8.52 -5.98 -7.42
C LEU A 100 8.90 -5.85 -5.93
N LEU A 101 7.90 -5.84 -5.03
CA LEU A 101 8.15 -5.78 -3.59
C LEU A 101 9.01 -6.96 -3.11
N LEU A 102 8.75 -8.17 -3.60
CA LEU A 102 9.51 -9.37 -3.27
C LEU A 102 11.02 -9.21 -3.53
N SER A 103 11.42 -8.41 -4.52
CA SER A 103 12.84 -8.15 -4.79
C SER A 103 13.53 -7.31 -3.70
N ARG A 104 12.76 -6.62 -2.86
CA ARG A 104 13.22 -5.75 -1.77
C ARG A 104 13.18 -6.43 -0.39
N LEU A 105 12.58 -7.59 -0.29
CA LEU A 105 12.45 -8.35 0.96
C LEU A 105 13.56 -9.41 1.05
N ASP A 106 13.90 -9.79 2.26
CA ASP A 106 14.95 -10.77 2.57
C ASP A 106 14.48 -11.85 3.57
N GLU A 107 15.39 -12.67 4.04
CA GLU A 107 15.12 -13.78 4.97
C GLU A 107 14.60 -13.36 6.34
N ARG A 108 14.74 -12.10 6.71
CA ARG A 108 14.20 -11.55 7.97
C ARG A 108 12.69 -11.34 7.89
N ASP A 109 12.13 -11.26 6.66
CA ASP A 109 10.73 -10.95 6.42
C ASP A 109 9.89 -12.21 6.27
N THR A 110 8.60 -12.07 6.58
CA THR A 110 7.58 -13.10 6.34
C THR A 110 6.42 -12.54 5.56
N ILE A 111 5.83 -13.38 4.70
CA ILE A 111 4.66 -13.04 3.88
C ILE A 111 3.54 -14.02 4.16
N SER A 112 2.38 -13.48 4.45
CA SER A 112 1.10 -14.19 4.41
C SER A 112 0.22 -13.61 3.31
N LEU A 113 -0.56 -14.46 2.65
CA LEU A 113 -1.45 -14.07 1.57
C LEU A 113 -2.85 -14.60 1.86
N VAL A 114 -3.78 -13.70 2.04
CA VAL A 114 -5.21 -13.95 2.24
C VAL A 114 -5.96 -13.39 1.06
N THR A 115 -6.88 -14.15 0.50
CA THR A 115 -7.77 -13.67 -0.55
C THR A 115 -9.21 -13.68 -0.07
N TYR A 116 -10.00 -12.76 -0.57
CA TYR A 116 -11.45 -12.75 -0.35
C TYR A 116 -12.22 -12.46 -1.64
N ALA A 117 -13.39 -13.11 -1.75
CA ALA A 117 -14.37 -12.92 -2.81
C ALA A 117 -15.74 -13.41 -2.31
N ASN A 118 -16.23 -14.60 -2.72
CA ASN A 118 -17.39 -15.28 -2.11
C ASN A 118 -17.09 -15.84 -0.71
N GLY A 119 -15.81 -16.00 -0.39
CA GLY A 119 -15.29 -16.50 0.88
C GLY A 119 -13.84 -16.09 1.05
N THR A 120 -13.27 -16.47 2.18
CA THR A 120 -11.88 -16.13 2.54
C THR A 120 -10.99 -17.37 2.44
N ASN A 121 -9.83 -17.25 1.80
CA ASN A 121 -8.82 -18.30 1.70
C ASN A 121 -7.47 -17.80 2.18
N ILE A 122 -6.77 -18.63 2.96
CA ILE A 122 -5.34 -18.43 3.25
C ILE A 122 -4.56 -19.14 2.14
N VAL A 123 -3.87 -18.36 1.31
CA VAL A 123 -3.06 -18.86 0.19
C VAL A 123 -1.62 -19.12 0.65
N LEU A 124 -1.09 -18.24 1.51
CA LEU A 124 0.21 -18.39 2.16
C LEU A 124 0.07 -18.06 3.66
N ASP A 125 0.66 -18.90 4.50
CA ASP A 125 0.75 -18.68 5.95
C ASP A 125 2.22 -18.53 6.35
N SER A 126 2.65 -17.30 6.57
CA SER A 126 3.95 -16.95 7.16
C SER A 126 5.16 -17.56 6.43
N VAL A 127 5.12 -17.54 5.11
CA VAL A 127 6.23 -18.01 4.27
C VAL A 127 7.39 -17.03 4.38
N ASN A 128 8.61 -17.56 4.58
CA ASN A 128 9.82 -16.73 4.59
C ASN A 128 10.00 -16.05 3.24
N ALA A 129 10.31 -14.74 3.25
CA ALA A 129 10.44 -13.98 2.01
C ALA A 129 11.64 -14.37 1.14
N SER A 130 12.58 -15.21 1.64
CA SER A 130 13.62 -15.81 0.83
C SER A 130 13.10 -16.89 -0.13
N ASP A 131 11.99 -17.55 0.20
CA ASP A 131 11.31 -18.51 -0.71
C ASP A 131 10.50 -17.79 -1.78
N LYS A 132 11.24 -17.12 -2.66
CA LYS A 132 10.68 -16.31 -3.74
C LYS A 132 9.80 -17.12 -4.70
N GLU A 133 10.15 -18.39 -4.93
CA GLU A 133 9.46 -19.25 -5.88
C GLU A 133 8.06 -19.60 -5.39
N THR A 134 7.93 -20.09 -4.16
CA THR A 134 6.64 -20.39 -3.54
C THR A 134 5.73 -19.17 -3.54
N ILE A 135 6.26 -17.99 -3.15
CA ILE A 135 5.47 -16.77 -3.07
C ILE A 135 5.01 -16.31 -4.47
N LYS A 136 5.92 -16.31 -5.45
CA LYS A 136 5.59 -15.95 -6.83
C LYS A 136 4.52 -16.86 -7.41
N ASN A 137 4.65 -18.17 -7.25
CA ASN A 137 3.68 -19.14 -7.77
C ASN A 137 2.30 -18.91 -7.15
N ALA A 138 2.22 -18.68 -5.84
CA ALA A 138 0.99 -18.36 -5.14
C ALA A 138 0.35 -17.06 -5.68
N VAL A 139 1.14 -15.99 -5.84
CA VAL A 139 0.65 -14.71 -6.37
C VAL A 139 0.17 -14.86 -7.82
N PHE A 140 0.92 -15.55 -8.67
CA PHE A 140 0.53 -15.72 -10.08
C PHE A 140 -0.70 -16.62 -10.27
N SER A 141 -0.95 -17.56 -9.35
CA SER A 141 -2.13 -18.43 -9.41
C SER A 141 -3.46 -17.73 -9.10
N LEU A 142 -3.43 -16.53 -8.48
CA LEU A 142 -4.64 -15.79 -8.15
C LEU A 142 -5.48 -15.48 -9.39
N GLN A 143 -6.78 -15.64 -9.29
CA GLN A 143 -7.71 -15.34 -10.39
C GLN A 143 -8.89 -14.53 -9.87
N ALA A 144 -9.29 -13.51 -10.62
CA ALA A 144 -10.45 -12.70 -10.27
C ALA A 144 -11.74 -13.45 -10.62
N CYS A 145 -12.55 -13.75 -9.60
CA CYS A 145 -13.87 -14.37 -9.77
C CYS A 145 -14.76 -14.19 -8.54
N GLY A 146 -16.08 -14.30 -8.72
CA GLY A 146 -17.06 -14.30 -7.62
C GLY A 146 -17.47 -12.91 -7.13
N GLY A 147 -18.14 -12.89 -5.98
CA GLY A 147 -18.65 -11.69 -5.30
C GLY A 147 -17.61 -11.06 -4.36
N THR A 148 -18.07 -10.15 -3.49
CA THR A 148 -17.19 -9.41 -2.57
C THR A 148 -17.71 -9.55 -1.15
N ASN A 149 -17.01 -10.32 -0.30
CA ASN A 149 -17.25 -10.44 1.13
C ASN A 149 -15.92 -10.30 1.88
N GLY A 150 -15.63 -9.08 2.36
CA GLY A 150 -14.33 -8.73 2.97
C GLY A 150 -14.25 -8.92 4.48
N TYR A 151 -15.38 -9.12 5.20
CA TYR A 151 -15.38 -9.12 6.66
C TYR A 151 -14.54 -10.26 7.28
N ASP A 152 -14.75 -11.48 6.82
CA ASP A 152 -13.97 -12.62 7.29
C ASP A 152 -12.49 -12.49 6.88
N GLY A 153 -12.23 -11.83 5.74
CA GLY A 153 -10.89 -11.59 5.23
C GLY A 153 -10.05 -10.74 6.16
N ILE A 154 -10.59 -9.62 6.66
CA ILE A 154 -9.83 -8.73 7.56
C ILE A 154 -9.54 -9.39 8.91
N ASN A 155 -10.48 -10.12 9.47
CA ASN A 155 -10.28 -10.87 10.71
C ASN A 155 -9.19 -11.94 10.53
N LYS A 156 -9.23 -12.67 9.41
CA LYS A 156 -8.23 -13.69 9.11
C LYS A 156 -6.84 -13.12 8.88
N ALA A 157 -6.76 -11.95 8.24
CA ALA A 157 -5.49 -11.23 8.09
C ALA A 157 -4.91 -10.80 9.44
N TYR A 158 -5.75 -10.34 10.37
CA TYR A 158 -5.30 -10.02 11.73
C TYR A 158 -4.85 -11.24 12.52
N GLU A 159 -5.56 -12.37 12.43
CA GLU A 159 -5.15 -13.63 13.08
C GLU A 159 -3.74 -14.04 12.64
N LEU A 160 -3.45 -13.98 11.33
CA LEU A 160 -2.13 -14.29 10.79
C LEU A 160 -1.07 -13.28 11.21
N ALA A 161 -1.42 -11.99 11.24
CA ALA A 161 -0.50 -10.94 11.69
C ALA A 161 -0.14 -11.12 13.18
N GLU A 162 -1.11 -11.40 14.04
CA GLU A 162 -0.90 -11.64 15.48
C GLU A 162 -0.08 -12.90 15.76
N LYS A 163 -0.35 -13.99 15.01
CA LYS A 163 0.37 -15.26 15.13
C LYS A 163 1.88 -15.10 14.89
N ASN A 164 2.26 -14.14 14.05
CA ASN A 164 3.63 -14.00 13.54
C ASN A 164 4.23 -12.62 13.83
N LEU A 165 3.82 -12.00 14.94
CA LEU A 165 4.34 -10.69 15.37
C LEU A 165 5.87 -10.71 15.44
N LYS A 166 6.48 -9.66 14.89
CA LYS A 166 7.92 -9.39 14.94
C LYS A 166 8.19 -8.12 15.73
N ASP A 167 9.37 -8.04 16.33
CA ASP A 167 9.91 -6.73 16.79
C ASP A 167 10.36 -5.95 15.56
N GLY A 168 9.38 -5.37 14.88
CA GLY A 168 9.60 -4.69 13.62
C GLY A 168 8.30 -4.19 13.00
N ASN A 169 8.20 -4.30 11.69
CA ASN A 169 7.06 -3.82 10.94
C ASN A 169 6.00 -4.93 10.76
N ASN A 170 4.92 -4.87 11.50
CA ASN A 170 3.78 -5.77 11.34
C ASN A 170 2.66 -5.03 10.60
N ARG A 171 2.36 -5.46 9.37
CA ARG A 171 1.46 -4.70 8.52
C ARG A 171 0.55 -5.58 7.68
N ILE A 172 -0.72 -5.24 7.68
CA ILE A 172 -1.70 -5.75 6.72
C ILE A 172 -1.75 -4.75 5.56
N ILE A 173 -1.68 -5.26 4.33
CA ILE A 173 -1.81 -4.48 3.11
C ILE A 173 -3.07 -4.96 2.39
N LEU A 174 -4.11 -4.11 2.43
CA LEU A 174 -5.38 -4.38 1.78
C LEU A 174 -5.33 -3.90 0.33
N CYS A 175 -5.53 -4.82 -0.62
CA CYS A 175 -5.60 -4.53 -2.03
C CYS A 175 -7.05 -4.73 -2.50
N THR A 176 -7.75 -3.64 -2.75
CA THR A 176 -9.17 -3.61 -3.19
C THR A 176 -9.35 -2.57 -4.29
N ASP A 177 -10.42 -2.66 -5.05
CA ASP A 177 -10.82 -1.64 -6.03
C ASP A 177 -11.78 -0.58 -5.46
N GLY A 178 -11.97 -0.58 -4.14
CA GLY A 178 -12.80 0.37 -3.40
C GLY A 178 -14.16 -0.20 -2.97
N ASP A 179 -14.58 -1.35 -3.49
CA ASP A 179 -15.80 -2.03 -3.07
C ASP A 179 -15.50 -3.06 -1.97
N PHE A 180 -15.08 -2.56 -0.80
CA PHE A 180 -14.81 -3.40 0.36
C PHE A 180 -16.08 -3.57 1.19
N ASN A 181 -16.88 -4.60 0.83
CA ASN A 181 -18.07 -4.94 1.58
C ASN A 181 -17.71 -5.73 2.84
N ILE A 182 -17.84 -5.08 3.99
CA ILE A 182 -17.62 -5.67 5.33
C ILE A 182 -18.85 -6.40 5.89
N GLY A 183 -19.86 -6.63 5.07
CA GLY A 183 -21.10 -7.29 5.51
C GLY A 183 -21.90 -6.44 6.50
N PRO A 184 -22.50 -7.05 7.53
CA PRO A 184 -23.33 -6.35 8.50
C PRO A 184 -22.56 -5.46 9.49
N SER A 185 -21.22 -5.48 9.45
CA SER A 185 -20.39 -4.68 10.35
C SER A 185 -20.42 -3.21 9.97
N SER A 186 -20.56 -2.36 10.98
CA SER A 186 -20.54 -0.91 10.78
C SER A 186 -19.10 -0.41 10.57
N THR A 187 -18.95 0.75 9.91
CA THR A 187 -17.68 1.45 9.83
C THR A 187 -17.04 1.64 11.21
N THR A 188 -17.87 1.89 12.23
CA THR A 188 -17.43 2.06 13.62
C THR A 188 -16.78 0.79 14.18
N GLU A 189 -17.32 -0.39 13.88
CA GLU A 189 -16.73 -1.67 14.35
C GLU A 189 -15.36 -1.91 13.67
N LEU A 190 -15.23 -1.58 12.39
CA LEU A 190 -13.96 -1.67 11.70
C LEU A 190 -12.92 -0.69 12.26
N GLU A 191 -13.34 0.55 12.55
CA GLU A 191 -12.47 1.56 13.19
C GLU A 191 -12.00 1.11 14.58
N GLN A 192 -12.89 0.53 15.37
CA GLN A 192 -12.55 -0.04 16.68
C GLN A 192 -11.55 -1.19 16.56
N LEU A 193 -11.80 -2.13 15.64
CA LEU A 193 -10.88 -3.24 15.35
C LEU A 193 -9.50 -2.74 14.95
N VAL A 194 -9.42 -1.83 13.99
CA VAL A 194 -8.15 -1.26 13.52
C VAL A 194 -7.42 -0.53 14.66
N THR A 195 -8.15 0.22 15.48
CA THR A 195 -7.58 0.95 16.62
C THR A 195 -7.03 0.01 17.69
N GLU A 196 -7.77 -1.06 18.03
CA GLU A 196 -7.30 -2.09 18.95
C GLU A 196 -6.02 -2.76 18.44
N LYS A 197 -6.03 -3.23 17.18
CA LYS A 197 -4.89 -3.93 16.59
C LYS A 197 -3.66 -3.05 16.42
N ARG A 198 -3.88 -1.75 16.14
CA ARG A 198 -2.80 -0.76 16.12
C ARG A 198 -2.11 -0.66 17.48
N SER A 199 -2.85 -0.72 18.60
CA SER A 199 -2.25 -0.69 19.95
C SER A 199 -1.34 -1.90 20.22
N LYS A 200 -1.53 -3.00 19.48
CA LYS A 200 -0.68 -4.20 19.51
C LYS A 200 0.48 -4.14 18.50
N GLY A 201 0.65 -3.03 17.80
CA GLY A 201 1.71 -2.85 16.82
C GLY A 201 1.42 -3.40 15.43
N ILE A 202 0.15 -3.69 15.09
CA ILE A 202 -0.26 -4.14 13.75
C ILE A 202 -0.96 -2.98 13.03
N PHE A 203 -0.41 -2.59 11.89
CA PHE A 203 -0.92 -1.48 11.08
C PHE A 203 -1.61 -1.98 9.82
N VAL A 204 -2.57 -1.22 9.32
CA VAL A 204 -3.24 -1.47 8.03
C VAL A 204 -2.93 -0.35 7.06
N SER A 205 -2.64 -0.71 5.81
CA SER A 205 -2.54 0.19 4.66
C SER A 205 -3.51 -0.28 3.58
N VAL A 206 -4.12 0.65 2.86
CA VAL A 206 -5.05 0.38 1.75
C VAL A 206 -4.50 1.01 0.49
#